data_260430ec7c0b252ba4169eb71e4a2e7e
#
_entry.id   260430ec7c0b252ba4169eb71e4a2e7e
#
_cell.length_a   1.000
_cell.length_b   1.000
_cell.length_c   1.000
_cell.angle_alpha   90.00
_cell.angle_beta   90.00
_cell.angle_gamma   90.00
#
_symmetry.space_group_name_H-M   'P 1'
#
loop_
_entity.id
_entity.type
_entity.pdbx_description
1 polymer ?
#
loop_
_entity_poly.entity_id
_entity_poly.type
_entity_poly.pdbx_seq_one_letter_code
_entity_poly.pdbx_strand_id
1 'polypeptide(L)'
;MLIIGHRGAAGVAKENTLESLQAGLDAEADILEFDVHTTKDNVPILVHDGNLRRTHKTRVSVGQSTLNQLQKVADKTDYPIATLEEVLDSFFGKIILNIELKQRDCAKHVVKLLKKKYIKKPSDWNLVVFSSFYTSELKTVRKLSQDANLWLLHNRNPFIFIAYARRLGLNGVGFHRLYVNDFALEIAKKTDLFTYAYTVNRPHSAYLLSRKGIDGVVTDRPSTILTEINRRQA
;
A
#
# COMPACT_ATOMS: atom_id res chain seq x y z
N MET A 1 0.51 -17.76 -3.44
CA MET A 1 1.15 -16.42 -3.41
C MET A 1 0.07 -15.39 -3.61
N LEU A 2 -0.08 -14.41 -2.70
CA LEU A 2 -1.11 -13.37 -2.79
C LEU A 2 -0.77 -12.32 -3.87
N ILE A 3 -1.81 -11.79 -4.52
CA ILE A 3 -1.72 -10.73 -5.51
C ILE A 3 -2.17 -9.42 -4.88
N ILE A 4 -1.28 -8.43 -4.85
CA ILE A 4 -1.53 -7.11 -4.28
C ILE A 4 -1.64 -6.11 -5.44
N GLY A 5 -2.81 -5.52 -5.61
CA GLY A 5 -3.06 -4.53 -6.65
C GLY A 5 -2.39 -3.19 -6.30
N HIS A 6 -1.35 -2.81 -7.06
CA HIS A 6 -0.56 -1.60 -6.87
C HIS A 6 -1.35 -0.35 -7.26
N ARG A 7 -1.61 0.52 -6.30
CA ARG A 7 -2.46 1.71 -6.45
C ARG A 7 -3.82 1.35 -7.07
N GLY A 8 -4.34 0.18 -6.68
CA GLY A 8 -5.43 -0.52 -7.33
C GLY A 8 -4.96 -1.44 -8.45
N ALA A 9 -5.26 -1.10 -9.70
CA ALA A 9 -4.75 -1.75 -10.90
C ALA A 9 -4.17 -0.67 -11.85
N ALA A 10 -3.04 -0.07 -11.48
CA ALA A 10 -2.45 1.11 -12.14
C ALA A 10 -2.06 0.88 -13.61
N GLY A 11 -1.97 -0.36 -14.06
CA GLY A 11 -1.74 -0.73 -15.46
C GLY A 11 -3.03 -0.79 -16.31
N VAL A 12 -4.20 -0.59 -15.69
CA VAL A 12 -5.52 -0.68 -16.30
C VAL A 12 -6.28 0.65 -16.19
N ALA A 13 -6.22 1.30 -15.02
CA ALA A 13 -6.88 2.57 -14.75
C ALA A 13 -5.90 3.58 -14.12
N LYS A 14 -6.33 4.84 -13.97
CA LYS A 14 -5.51 5.89 -13.34
C LYS A 14 -5.18 5.54 -11.90
N GLU A 15 -3.90 5.44 -11.57
CA GLU A 15 -3.41 5.04 -10.25
C GLU A 15 -4.01 5.86 -9.10
N ASN A 16 -4.21 5.24 -7.93
CA ASN A 16 -4.71 5.90 -6.72
C ASN A 16 -6.09 6.57 -6.88
N THR A 17 -6.95 6.01 -7.73
CA THR A 17 -8.35 6.44 -7.90
C THR A 17 -9.31 5.33 -7.48
N LEU A 18 -10.57 5.69 -7.17
CA LEU A 18 -11.61 4.70 -6.89
C LEU A 18 -11.80 3.72 -8.06
N GLU A 19 -11.70 4.20 -9.31
CA GLU A 19 -11.76 3.38 -10.52
C GLU A 19 -10.63 2.33 -10.55
N SER A 20 -9.39 2.73 -10.25
CA SER A 20 -8.26 1.81 -10.22
C SER A 20 -8.39 0.77 -9.09
N LEU A 21 -8.89 1.19 -7.94
CA LEU A 21 -9.15 0.28 -6.81
C LEU A 21 -10.26 -0.72 -7.16
N GLN A 22 -11.33 -0.26 -7.82
CA GLN A 22 -12.39 -1.15 -8.30
C GLN A 22 -11.86 -2.13 -9.34
N ALA A 23 -11.07 -1.66 -10.30
CA ALA A 23 -10.42 -2.53 -11.29
C ALA A 23 -9.50 -3.58 -10.65
N GLY A 24 -8.84 -3.24 -9.54
CA GLY A 24 -8.04 -4.19 -8.76
C GLY A 24 -8.91 -5.25 -8.06
N LEU A 25 -10.04 -4.85 -7.50
CA LEU A 25 -11.02 -5.75 -6.89
C LEU A 25 -11.65 -6.68 -7.95
N ASP A 26 -12.05 -6.14 -9.09
CA ASP A 26 -12.63 -6.90 -10.21
C ASP A 26 -11.63 -7.87 -10.86
N ALA A 27 -10.33 -7.58 -10.74
CA ALA A 27 -9.23 -8.43 -11.16
C ALA A 27 -8.86 -9.51 -10.12
N GLU A 28 -9.70 -9.70 -9.09
CA GLU A 28 -9.51 -10.71 -8.02
C GLU A 28 -8.17 -10.54 -7.27
N ALA A 29 -7.70 -9.30 -7.07
CA ALA A 29 -6.60 -9.06 -6.18
C ALA A 29 -6.97 -9.46 -4.74
N ASP A 30 -6.03 -10.02 -3.99
CA ASP A 30 -6.23 -10.40 -2.58
C ASP A 30 -6.16 -9.18 -1.65
N ILE A 31 -5.38 -8.17 -2.03
CA ILE A 31 -5.14 -6.95 -1.27
C ILE A 31 -5.10 -5.78 -2.26
N LEU A 32 -5.69 -4.63 -1.89
CA LEU A 32 -5.50 -3.38 -2.63
C LEU A 32 -4.50 -2.50 -1.89
N GLU A 33 -3.46 -2.11 -2.60
CA GLU A 33 -2.45 -1.16 -2.10
C GLU A 33 -2.69 0.22 -2.72
N PHE A 34 -2.50 1.27 -1.92
CA PHE A 34 -2.56 2.65 -2.36
C PHE A 34 -1.75 3.59 -1.46
N ASP A 35 -1.29 4.69 -2.07
CA ASP A 35 -0.41 5.68 -1.45
C ASP A 35 -1.21 6.79 -0.78
N VAL A 36 -0.89 7.14 0.47
CA VAL A 36 -1.57 8.19 1.21
C VAL A 36 -0.63 9.33 1.59
N HIS A 37 -1.02 10.54 1.24
CA HIS A 37 -0.49 11.81 1.75
C HIS A 37 -1.56 12.55 2.56
N THR A 38 -1.13 13.53 3.35
CA THR A 38 -2.02 14.42 4.11
C THR A 38 -1.94 15.83 3.57
N THR A 39 -3.09 16.45 3.35
CA THR A 39 -3.21 17.85 2.91
C THR A 39 -2.85 18.84 4.03
N LYS A 40 -2.75 20.15 3.71
CA LYS A 40 -2.53 21.21 4.68
C LYS A 40 -3.59 21.26 5.78
N ASP A 41 -4.84 20.95 5.44
CA ASP A 41 -5.97 20.89 6.36
C ASP A 41 -6.18 19.48 6.98
N ASN A 42 -5.12 18.64 6.92
CA ASN A 42 -5.02 17.34 7.58
C ASN A 42 -6.00 16.26 7.05
N VAL A 43 -6.43 16.37 5.81
CA VAL A 43 -7.24 15.35 5.15
C VAL A 43 -6.33 14.34 4.46
N PRO A 44 -6.40 13.02 4.78
CA PRO A 44 -5.67 11.99 4.04
C PRO A 44 -6.27 11.80 2.63
N ILE A 45 -5.44 11.87 1.60
CA ILE A 45 -5.82 11.70 0.19
C ILE A 45 -4.92 10.68 -0.51
N LEU A 46 -5.39 10.12 -1.61
CA LEU A 46 -4.65 9.15 -2.41
C LEU A 46 -3.81 9.84 -3.46
N VAL A 47 -2.51 9.91 -3.25
CA VAL A 47 -1.51 10.35 -4.25
C VAL A 47 -0.15 9.74 -3.93
N HIS A 48 0.63 9.38 -4.95
CA HIS A 48 1.97 8.83 -4.75
C HIS A 48 3.00 9.90 -4.42
N ASP A 49 2.99 11.01 -5.16
CA ASP A 49 4.02 12.06 -5.06
C ASP A 49 3.56 13.18 -4.14
N GLY A 50 4.49 13.82 -3.42
CA GLY A 50 4.20 15.01 -2.59
C GLY A 50 3.79 16.26 -3.39
N ASN A 51 3.70 16.17 -4.72
CA ASN A 51 3.20 17.20 -5.62
C ASN A 51 2.47 16.58 -6.83
N LEU A 52 1.67 17.38 -7.52
CA LEU A 52 0.80 16.94 -8.60
C LEU A 52 1.45 17.01 -10.00
N ARG A 53 2.78 17.13 -10.11
CA ARG A 53 3.46 17.33 -11.41
C ARG A 53 3.26 16.16 -12.38
N ARG A 54 3.39 14.93 -11.92
CA ARG A 54 3.34 13.74 -12.77
C ARG A 54 1.92 13.46 -13.26
N THR A 55 0.95 13.56 -12.40
CA THR A 55 -0.45 13.23 -12.68
C THR A 55 -1.23 14.40 -13.27
N HIS A 56 -1.13 15.60 -12.70
CA HIS A 56 -1.95 16.76 -13.06
C HIS A 56 -1.17 17.87 -13.78
N LYS A 57 0.09 17.63 -14.17
CA LYS A 57 0.96 18.58 -14.90
C LYS A 57 1.19 19.93 -14.19
N THR A 58 1.01 19.99 -12.87
CA THR A 58 1.20 21.19 -12.05
C THR A 58 2.13 20.91 -10.86
N ARG A 59 2.89 21.92 -10.42
CA ARG A 59 3.81 21.78 -9.27
C ARG A 59 3.14 22.07 -7.92
N VAL A 60 1.82 21.97 -7.85
CA VAL A 60 1.09 22.14 -6.58
C VAL A 60 1.53 21.08 -5.58
N SER A 61 1.95 21.52 -4.38
CA SER A 61 2.39 20.67 -3.29
C SER A 61 1.18 20.17 -2.48
N VAL A 62 1.08 18.88 -2.26
CA VAL A 62 -0.01 18.25 -1.50
C VAL A 62 -0.06 18.77 -0.06
N GLY A 63 1.05 18.68 0.67
CA GLY A 63 1.12 19.08 2.09
C GLY A 63 1.00 20.58 2.35
N GLN A 64 1.09 21.42 1.30
CA GLN A 64 0.93 22.88 1.41
C GLN A 64 -0.44 23.38 0.91
N SER A 65 -1.27 22.49 0.38
CA SER A 65 -2.58 22.82 -0.19
C SER A 65 -3.71 22.17 0.60
N THR A 66 -4.84 22.85 0.72
CA THR A 66 -6.06 22.28 1.29
C THR A 66 -6.71 21.29 0.30
N LEU A 67 -7.58 20.41 0.80
CA LEU A 67 -8.33 19.49 -0.05
C LEU A 67 -9.08 20.23 -1.17
N ASN A 68 -9.77 21.32 -0.83
CA ASN A 68 -10.52 22.12 -1.83
C ASN A 68 -9.60 22.68 -2.94
N GLN A 69 -8.37 23.12 -2.58
CA GLN A 69 -7.40 23.61 -3.59
C GLN A 69 -6.95 22.46 -4.51
N LEU A 70 -6.73 21.26 -3.97
CA LEU A 70 -6.32 20.10 -4.75
C LEU A 70 -7.45 19.59 -5.65
N GLN A 71 -8.70 19.57 -5.16
CA GLN A 71 -9.87 19.22 -5.96
C GLN A 71 -10.08 20.17 -7.13
N LYS A 72 -9.92 21.50 -6.93
CA LYS A 72 -9.95 22.48 -8.05
C LYS A 72 -8.86 22.25 -9.10
N VAL A 73 -7.75 21.60 -8.74
CA VAL A 73 -6.73 21.17 -9.71
C VAL A 73 -7.19 19.90 -10.43
N ALA A 74 -7.76 18.95 -9.70
CA ALA A 74 -8.30 17.73 -10.26
C ALA A 74 -9.41 18.00 -11.27
N ASP A 75 -10.33 18.93 -10.97
CA ASP A 75 -11.46 19.33 -11.85
C ASP A 75 -11.01 19.88 -13.21
N LYS A 76 -9.78 20.38 -13.30
CA LYS A 76 -9.19 20.89 -14.56
C LYS A 76 -8.53 19.78 -15.39
N THR A 77 -8.50 18.59 -14.88
CA THR A 77 -7.89 17.42 -15.50
C THR A 77 -8.87 16.25 -15.42
N ASP A 78 -8.71 15.29 -16.28
CA ASP A 78 -9.45 14.04 -16.17
C ASP A 78 -8.72 13.07 -15.19
N TYR A 79 -8.36 13.56 -13.99
CA TYR A 79 -7.64 12.77 -12.99
C TYR A 79 -8.16 13.10 -11.58
N PRO A 80 -9.12 12.33 -11.05
CA PRO A 80 -9.70 12.61 -9.73
C PRO A 80 -8.67 12.37 -8.61
N ILE A 81 -8.81 13.12 -7.53
CA ILE A 81 -8.07 12.92 -6.27
C ILE A 81 -9.06 12.40 -5.24
N ALA A 82 -8.95 11.12 -4.90
CA ALA A 82 -9.78 10.50 -3.89
C ALA A 82 -9.27 10.81 -2.47
N THR A 83 -10.17 10.98 -1.52
CA THR A 83 -9.85 10.97 -0.10
C THR A 83 -9.77 9.55 0.43
N LEU A 84 -9.01 9.33 1.50
CA LEU A 84 -8.98 8.03 2.18
C LEU A 84 -10.38 7.64 2.70
N GLU A 85 -11.20 8.60 3.11
CA GLU A 85 -12.55 8.36 3.58
C GLU A 85 -13.44 7.75 2.50
N GLU A 86 -13.43 8.30 1.27
CA GLU A 86 -14.16 7.75 0.12
C GLU A 86 -13.71 6.31 -0.23
N VAL A 87 -12.41 6.02 -0.11
CA VAL A 87 -11.87 4.67 -0.30
C VAL A 87 -12.37 3.71 0.78
N LEU A 88 -12.31 4.13 2.04
CA LEU A 88 -12.78 3.31 3.15
C LEU A 88 -14.30 3.06 3.07
N ASP A 89 -15.09 4.06 2.72
CA ASP A 89 -16.54 3.90 2.51
C ASP A 89 -16.85 2.89 1.40
N SER A 90 -16.00 2.83 0.37
CA SER A 90 -16.20 1.96 -0.79
C SER A 90 -15.70 0.53 -0.59
N PHE A 91 -14.56 0.34 0.10
CA PHE A 91 -13.81 -0.93 0.09
C PHE A 91 -13.57 -1.54 1.47
N PHE A 92 -13.75 -0.81 2.58
CA PHE A 92 -13.51 -1.37 3.92
C PHE A 92 -14.46 -2.55 4.19
N GLY A 93 -13.88 -3.68 4.61
CA GLY A 93 -14.64 -4.92 4.85
C GLY A 93 -14.90 -5.78 3.61
N LYS A 94 -14.61 -5.28 2.40
CA LYS A 94 -14.74 -6.06 1.15
C LYS A 94 -13.44 -6.75 0.74
N ILE A 95 -12.30 -6.12 1.06
CA ILE A 95 -10.96 -6.59 0.73
C ILE A 95 -9.97 -6.02 1.74
N ILE A 96 -8.82 -6.65 1.91
CA ILE A 96 -7.73 -6.09 2.73
C ILE A 96 -7.14 -4.86 2.04
N LEU A 97 -6.97 -3.77 2.80
CA LEU A 97 -6.43 -2.51 2.32
C LEU A 97 -5.02 -2.29 2.84
N ASN A 98 -4.03 -2.19 1.97
CA ASN A 98 -2.66 -1.80 2.31
C ASN A 98 -2.47 -0.29 2.09
N ILE A 99 -2.43 0.46 3.17
CA ILE A 99 -2.28 1.92 3.18
C ILE A 99 -0.79 2.25 3.29
N GLU A 100 -0.16 2.66 2.17
CA GLU A 100 1.22 3.13 2.19
C GLU A 100 1.30 4.57 2.69
N LEU A 101 1.97 4.79 3.81
CA LEU A 101 2.17 6.11 4.40
C LEU A 101 3.40 6.79 3.76
N LYS A 102 3.15 7.74 2.84
CA LYS A 102 4.17 8.38 1.98
C LYS A 102 4.79 9.63 2.58
N GLN A 103 4.22 10.17 3.65
CA GLN A 103 4.60 11.46 4.24
C GLN A 103 4.79 11.32 5.75
N ARG A 104 5.71 12.08 6.32
CA ARG A 104 5.83 12.21 7.78
C ARG A 104 4.58 12.87 8.36
N ASP A 105 4.21 12.49 9.58
CA ASP A 105 3.01 12.94 10.29
C ASP A 105 1.66 12.51 9.66
N CYS A 106 1.69 11.68 8.61
CA CYS A 106 0.50 11.16 7.96
C CYS A 106 -0.23 10.13 8.86
N ALA A 107 0.51 9.26 9.52
CA ALA A 107 -0.01 8.15 10.32
C ALA A 107 -1.07 8.57 11.35
N LYS A 108 -0.87 9.69 12.04
CA LYS A 108 -1.81 10.17 13.08
C LYS A 108 -3.20 10.51 12.52
N HIS A 109 -3.25 11.07 11.30
CA HIS A 109 -4.51 11.46 10.66
C HIS A 109 -5.24 10.23 10.13
N VAL A 110 -4.51 9.31 9.50
CA VAL A 110 -5.04 8.05 8.98
C VAL A 110 -5.60 7.18 10.11
N VAL A 111 -4.82 6.94 11.19
CA VAL A 111 -5.27 6.13 12.33
C VAL A 111 -6.45 6.79 13.05
N LYS A 112 -6.46 8.12 13.19
CA LYS A 112 -7.58 8.86 13.79
C LYS A 112 -8.87 8.65 12.99
N LEU A 113 -8.81 8.74 11.67
CA LEU A 113 -9.96 8.50 10.78
C LEU A 113 -10.48 7.07 10.96
N LEU A 114 -9.61 6.07 10.84
CA LEU A 114 -9.96 4.65 10.99
C LEU A 114 -10.63 4.37 12.33
N LYS A 115 -10.03 4.80 13.45
CA LYS A 115 -10.59 4.59 14.81
C LYS A 115 -11.92 5.29 15.02
N LYS A 116 -12.13 6.45 14.40
CA LYS A 116 -13.38 7.21 14.55
C LYS A 116 -14.54 6.53 13.82
N LYS A 117 -14.32 5.98 12.61
CA LYS A 117 -15.43 5.57 11.74
C LYS A 117 -15.49 4.06 11.45
N TYR A 118 -14.37 3.38 11.31
CA TYR A 118 -14.30 2.04 10.72
C TYR A 118 -13.93 0.95 11.72
N ILE A 119 -12.98 1.21 12.60
CA ILE A 119 -12.53 0.22 13.60
C ILE A 119 -13.50 0.24 14.80
N LYS A 120 -14.32 -0.79 14.93
CA LYS A 120 -15.29 -0.95 16.04
C LYS A 120 -14.86 -2.01 17.05
N LYS A 121 -14.05 -2.98 16.63
CA LYS A 121 -13.51 -4.07 17.44
C LYS A 121 -12.07 -4.38 17.05
N PRO A 122 -11.25 -5.01 17.89
CA PRO A 122 -9.84 -5.31 17.58
C PRO A 122 -9.65 -6.08 16.28
N SER A 123 -10.53 -7.01 15.94
CA SER A 123 -10.44 -7.80 14.69
C SER A 123 -10.59 -6.97 13.40
N ASP A 124 -11.15 -5.76 13.47
CA ASP A 124 -11.28 -4.89 12.29
C ASP A 124 -9.92 -4.41 11.80
N TRP A 125 -8.88 -4.41 12.65
CA TRP A 125 -7.50 -4.13 12.24
C TRP A 125 -6.95 -5.16 11.25
N ASN A 126 -7.52 -6.37 11.17
CA ASN A 126 -7.11 -7.38 10.19
C ASN A 126 -7.51 -7.02 8.74
N LEU A 127 -8.39 -6.04 8.58
CA LEU A 127 -8.82 -5.53 7.28
C LEU A 127 -7.89 -4.46 6.71
N VAL A 128 -6.92 -4.00 7.51
CA VAL A 128 -6.01 -2.91 7.14
C VAL A 128 -4.57 -3.26 7.48
N VAL A 129 -3.69 -2.94 6.54
CA VAL A 129 -2.24 -2.99 6.73
C VAL A 129 -1.68 -1.59 6.53
N PHE A 130 -0.70 -1.21 7.34
CA PHE A 130 0.07 0.01 7.13
C PHE A 130 1.45 -0.33 6.61
N SER A 131 1.78 0.13 5.42
CA SER A 131 3.14 0.03 4.90
C SER A 131 3.83 1.38 4.83
N SER A 132 5.14 1.41 4.98
CA SER A 132 5.92 2.65 4.83
C SER A 132 7.43 2.38 4.70
N PHE A 133 8.10 3.26 3.97
CA PHE A 133 9.56 3.43 4.02
C PHE A 133 10.03 4.21 5.25
N TYR A 134 9.11 4.94 5.90
CA TYR A 134 9.40 5.73 7.10
C TYR A 134 9.07 4.94 8.36
N THR A 135 10.09 4.42 9.02
CA THR A 135 9.93 3.72 10.31
C THR A 135 9.31 4.60 11.40
N SER A 136 9.44 5.94 11.29
CA SER A 136 8.77 6.92 12.17
C SER A 136 7.25 6.83 12.07
N GLU A 137 6.71 6.64 10.86
CA GLU A 137 5.27 6.50 10.64
C GLU A 137 4.74 5.19 11.23
N LEU A 138 5.42 4.07 10.95
CA LEU A 138 5.07 2.78 11.56
C LEU A 138 5.14 2.82 13.08
N LYS A 139 6.15 3.50 13.65
CA LYS A 139 6.24 3.74 15.11
C LYS A 139 5.04 4.55 15.63
N THR A 140 4.59 5.55 14.87
CA THR A 140 3.41 6.35 15.23
C THR A 140 2.14 5.50 15.18
N VAL A 141 1.95 4.67 14.15
CA VAL A 141 0.83 3.72 14.08
C VAL A 141 0.83 2.80 15.29
N ARG A 142 1.98 2.14 15.61
CA ARG A 142 2.10 1.22 16.76
C ARG A 142 1.80 1.90 18.09
N LYS A 143 2.21 3.16 18.27
CA LYS A 143 1.85 3.94 19.47
C LYS A 143 0.34 4.19 19.58
N LEU A 144 -0.33 4.40 18.45
CA LEU A 144 -1.76 4.70 18.40
C LEU A 144 -2.62 3.44 18.42
N SER A 145 -2.11 2.29 17.96
CA SER A 145 -2.79 1.00 17.97
C SER A 145 -1.80 -0.14 18.09
N GLN A 146 -1.99 -0.99 19.11
CA GLN A 146 -1.19 -2.21 19.31
C GLN A 146 -1.61 -3.33 18.34
N ASP A 147 -2.85 -3.32 17.87
CA ASP A 147 -3.43 -4.37 17.02
C ASP A 147 -3.22 -4.11 15.51
N ALA A 148 -2.70 -2.93 15.13
CA ALA A 148 -2.50 -2.59 13.73
C ALA A 148 -1.43 -3.45 13.05
N ASN A 149 -1.69 -3.90 11.83
CA ASN A 149 -0.73 -4.65 11.01
C ASN A 149 0.26 -3.69 10.36
N LEU A 150 1.55 -3.95 10.54
CA LEU A 150 2.65 -3.10 10.08
C LEU A 150 3.57 -3.84 9.13
N TRP A 151 3.78 -3.28 7.92
CA TRP A 151 4.73 -3.77 6.93
C TRP A 151 5.82 -2.73 6.66
N LEU A 152 7.08 -3.13 6.78
CA LEU A 152 8.21 -2.25 6.50
C LEU A 152 8.62 -2.39 5.03
N LEU A 153 8.73 -1.26 4.34
CA LEU A 153 9.29 -1.16 3.00
C LEU A 153 10.77 -0.77 3.03
N HIS A 154 11.55 -1.30 2.11
CA HIS A 154 12.93 -0.89 1.93
C HIS A 154 13.35 -0.90 0.45
N ASN A 155 14.27 0.00 0.07
CA ASN A 155 14.71 0.16 -1.32
C ASN A 155 15.98 -0.62 -1.67
N ARG A 156 16.93 -0.75 -0.74
CA ARG A 156 18.28 -1.26 -1.05
C ARG A 156 18.79 -2.31 -0.07
N ASN A 157 18.59 -2.12 1.23
CA ASN A 157 19.10 -3.03 2.25
C ASN A 157 18.01 -4.07 2.63
N PRO A 158 18.10 -5.31 2.13
CA PRO A 158 17.08 -6.34 2.40
C PRO A 158 17.06 -6.81 3.86
N PHE A 159 18.03 -6.39 4.68
CA PHE A 159 18.14 -6.79 6.09
C PHE A 159 17.65 -5.72 7.08
N ILE A 160 17.24 -4.55 6.60
CA ILE A 160 16.85 -3.43 7.47
C ILE A 160 15.73 -3.79 8.45
N PHE A 161 14.81 -4.68 8.04
CA PHE A 161 13.67 -5.10 8.84
C PHE A 161 14.11 -5.79 10.16
N ILE A 162 15.26 -6.46 10.19
CA ILE A 162 15.78 -7.17 11.38
C ILE A 162 15.89 -6.21 12.57
N ALA A 163 16.38 -4.99 12.34
CA ALA A 163 16.51 -3.97 13.37
C ALA A 163 15.17 -3.46 13.93
N TYR A 164 14.07 -3.64 13.18
CA TYR A 164 12.77 -3.08 13.50
C TYR A 164 11.68 -4.13 13.78
N ALA A 165 11.84 -5.37 13.32
CA ALA A 165 10.82 -6.40 13.38
C ALA A 165 10.24 -6.55 14.80
N ARG A 166 11.08 -6.90 15.77
CA ARG A 166 10.67 -7.05 17.18
C ARG A 166 10.25 -5.74 17.83
N ARG A 167 11.00 -4.65 17.58
CA ARG A 167 10.76 -3.35 18.23
C ARG A 167 9.42 -2.71 17.83
N LEU A 168 9.02 -2.88 16.57
CA LEU A 168 7.77 -2.34 16.04
C LEU A 168 6.66 -3.38 16.00
N GLY A 169 6.95 -4.67 16.27
CA GLY A 169 6.00 -5.75 16.08
C GLY A 169 5.55 -5.82 14.63
N LEU A 170 6.51 -5.86 13.69
CA LEU A 170 6.17 -5.96 12.27
C LEU A 170 5.45 -7.27 11.99
N ASN A 171 4.48 -7.22 11.07
CA ASN A 171 3.76 -8.37 10.53
C ASN A 171 4.26 -8.75 9.13
N GLY A 172 4.98 -7.85 8.45
CA GLY A 172 5.51 -8.12 7.12
C GLY A 172 6.63 -7.18 6.69
N VAL A 173 7.26 -7.56 5.59
CA VAL A 173 8.34 -6.81 4.94
C VAL A 173 8.20 -6.85 3.42
N GLY A 174 8.28 -5.66 2.79
CA GLY A 174 8.27 -5.51 1.35
C GLY A 174 9.70 -5.36 0.80
N PHE A 175 10.02 -6.19 -0.18
CA PHE A 175 11.30 -6.18 -0.89
C PHE A 175 11.16 -5.51 -2.24
N HIS A 176 12.01 -4.56 -2.55
CA HIS A 176 12.13 -4.11 -3.94
C HIS A 176 12.60 -5.29 -4.81
N ARG A 177 11.93 -5.57 -5.93
CA ARG A 177 12.13 -6.78 -6.77
C ARG A 177 13.57 -7.07 -7.15
N LEU A 178 14.43 -6.04 -7.26
CA LEU A 178 15.85 -6.19 -7.61
C LEU A 178 16.74 -6.53 -6.41
N TYR A 179 16.22 -6.43 -5.19
CA TYR A 179 16.96 -6.65 -3.95
C TYR A 179 16.37 -7.78 -3.10
N VAL A 180 15.55 -8.64 -3.73
CA VAL A 180 15.11 -9.89 -3.10
C VAL A 180 16.33 -10.78 -2.86
N ASN A 181 16.61 -11.07 -1.59
CA ASN A 181 17.77 -11.86 -1.16
C ASN A 181 17.28 -13.10 -0.42
N ASP A 182 17.77 -14.29 -0.83
CA ASP A 182 17.27 -15.56 -0.32
C ASP A 182 17.52 -15.72 1.19
N PHE A 183 18.68 -15.23 1.69
CA PHE A 183 18.99 -15.27 3.13
C PHE A 183 18.09 -14.31 3.93
N ALA A 184 17.81 -13.11 3.39
CA ALA A 184 16.85 -12.18 4.03
C ALA A 184 15.43 -12.77 4.06
N LEU A 185 15.01 -13.47 3.01
CA LEU A 185 13.73 -14.18 2.98
C LEU A 185 13.66 -15.29 4.03
N GLU A 186 14.73 -16.06 4.18
CA GLU A 186 14.82 -17.11 5.19
C GLU A 186 14.67 -16.53 6.62
N ILE A 187 15.36 -15.42 6.90
CA ILE A 187 15.23 -14.74 8.20
C ILE A 187 13.81 -14.23 8.41
N ALA A 188 13.21 -13.59 7.41
CA ALA A 188 11.84 -13.08 7.50
C ALA A 188 10.84 -14.21 7.81
N LYS A 189 10.95 -15.35 7.12
CA LYS A 189 10.13 -16.53 7.37
C LYS A 189 10.32 -17.13 8.77
N LYS A 190 11.57 -17.24 9.24
CA LYS A 190 11.87 -17.70 10.60
C LYS A 190 11.32 -16.77 11.70
N THR A 191 10.97 -15.55 11.33
CA THR A 191 10.38 -14.55 12.25
C THR A 191 8.90 -14.31 11.96
N ASP A 192 8.24 -15.22 11.23
CA ASP A 192 6.82 -15.18 10.89
C ASP A 192 6.37 -13.88 10.22
N LEU A 193 7.24 -13.25 9.43
CA LEU A 193 6.91 -12.05 8.67
C LEU A 193 6.36 -12.42 7.29
N PHE A 194 5.21 -11.86 6.94
CA PHE A 194 4.70 -11.86 5.58
C PHE A 194 5.70 -11.18 4.65
N THR A 195 6.09 -11.86 3.58
CA THR A 195 7.09 -11.37 2.63
C THR A 195 6.45 -11.04 1.28
N TYR A 196 6.73 -9.87 0.73
CA TYR A 196 6.23 -9.52 -0.60
C TYR A 196 7.24 -8.72 -1.41
N ALA A 197 7.11 -8.78 -2.74
CA ALA A 197 7.99 -8.06 -3.67
C ALA A 197 7.22 -6.98 -4.44
N TYR A 198 7.81 -5.81 -4.66
CA TYR A 198 7.23 -4.68 -5.40
C TYR A 198 8.22 -4.04 -6.37
N THR A 199 7.83 -3.46 -7.53
CA THR A 199 6.60 -3.74 -8.23
C THR A 199 6.91 -4.79 -9.30
N VAL A 200 6.08 -5.82 -9.41
CA VAL A 200 6.33 -7.00 -10.25
C VAL A 200 5.25 -7.09 -11.33
N ASN A 201 5.56 -6.62 -12.55
CA ASN A 201 4.61 -6.55 -13.66
C ASN A 201 4.84 -7.64 -14.74
N ARG A 202 5.93 -8.41 -14.61
CA ARG A 202 6.23 -9.51 -15.54
C ARG A 202 5.75 -10.83 -14.96
N PRO A 203 4.82 -11.55 -15.62
CA PRO A 203 4.27 -12.82 -15.12
C PRO A 203 5.34 -13.85 -14.77
N HIS A 204 6.34 -14.01 -15.65
CA HIS A 204 7.45 -14.93 -15.38
C HIS A 204 8.26 -14.56 -14.12
N SER A 205 8.47 -13.27 -13.87
CA SER A 205 9.16 -12.81 -12.65
C SER A 205 8.35 -13.10 -11.39
N ALA A 206 7.02 -12.94 -11.44
CA ALA A 206 6.12 -13.29 -10.35
C ALA A 206 6.17 -14.80 -10.05
N TYR A 207 6.16 -15.64 -11.09
CA TYR A 207 6.34 -17.09 -10.94
C TYR A 207 7.69 -17.46 -10.29
N LEU A 208 8.80 -16.86 -10.73
CA LEU A 208 10.11 -17.13 -10.13
C LEU A 208 10.16 -16.72 -8.65
N LEU A 209 9.52 -15.60 -8.28
CA LEU A 209 9.42 -15.15 -6.89
C LEU A 209 8.55 -16.10 -6.06
N SER A 210 7.45 -16.63 -6.61
CA SER A 210 6.64 -17.63 -5.93
C SER A 210 7.44 -18.90 -5.64
N ARG A 211 8.30 -19.33 -6.57
CA ARG A 211 9.21 -20.48 -6.38
C ARG A 211 10.28 -20.24 -5.31
N LYS A 212 10.67 -19.00 -5.07
CA LYS A 212 11.53 -18.60 -3.95
C LYS A 212 10.76 -18.55 -2.62
N GLY A 213 9.43 -18.71 -2.68
CA GLY A 213 8.53 -18.72 -1.53
C GLY A 213 8.25 -17.33 -0.99
N ILE A 214 8.20 -16.31 -1.85
CA ILE A 214 7.60 -15.00 -1.55
C ILE A 214 6.09 -15.21 -1.34
N ASP A 215 5.53 -14.60 -0.28
CA ASP A 215 4.12 -14.76 0.08
C ASP A 215 3.19 -13.89 -0.78
N GLY A 216 3.66 -12.74 -1.28
CA GLY A 216 2.88 -11.85 -2.12
C GLY A 216 3.69 -11.04 -3.13
N VAL A 217 3.02 -10.53 -4.17
CA VAL A 217 3.59 -9.57 -5.13
C VAL A 217 2.67 -8.39 -5.34
N VAL A 218 3.25 -7.18 -5.35
CA VAL A 218 2.57 -5.92 -5.71
C VAL A 218 2.72 -5.72 -7.22
N THR A 219 1.60 -5.53 -7.91
CA THR A 219 1.57 -5.43 -9.38
C THR A 219 0.57 -4.40 -9.89
N ASP A 220 0.91 -3.74 -10.99
CA ASP A 220 -0.01 -2.83 -11.72
C ASP A 220 -1.07 -3.60 -12.52
N ARG A 221 -0.90 -4.92 -12.72
CA ARG A 221 -1.74 -5.77 -13.59
C ARG A 221 -2.17 -7.05 -12.87
N PRO A 222 -3.04 -6.97 -11.85
CA PRO A 222 -3.40 -8.11 -11.01
C PRO A 222 -3.89 -9.33 -11.81
N SER A 223 -4.86 -9.15 -12.72
CA SER A 223 -5.42 -10.24 -13.55
C SER A 223 -4.37 -10.98 -14.38
N THR A 224 -3.40 -10.23 -14.97
CA THR A 224 -2.32 -10.80 -15.78
C THR A 224 -1.41 -11.71 -14.94
N ILE A 225 -1.08 -11.27 -13.73
CA ILE A 225 -0.23 -12.06 -12.82
C ILE A 225 -1.01 -13.28 -12.30
N LEU A 226 -2.26 -13.10 -11.88
CA LEU A 226 -3.13 -14.18 -11.39
C LEU A 226 -3.29 -15.29 -12.44
N THR A 227 -3.61 -14.93 -13.68
CA THR A 227 -3.74 -15.88 -14.81
C THR A 227 -2.49 -16.72 -14.99
N GLU A 228 -1.31 -16.11 -14.97
CA GLU A 228 -0.04 -16.85 -15.13
C GLU A 228 0.26 -17.77 -13.96
N ILE A 229 0.02 -17.34 -12.73
CA ILE A 229 0.23 -18.18 -11.55
C ILE A 229 -0.69 -19.39 -11.61
N ASN A 230 -1.98 -19.21 -11.89
CA ASN A 230 -2.96 -20.30 -11.99
C ASN A 230 -2.59 -21.28 -13.12
N ARG A 231 -2.19 -20.77 -14.30
CA ARG A 231 -1.76 -21.59 -15.44
C ARG A 231 -0.56 -22.51 -15.12
N ARG A 232 0.33 -22.08 -14.22
CA ARG A 232 1.53 -22.86 -13.86
C ARG A 232 1.34 -23.77 -12.66
N GLN A 233 0.23 -23.62 -11.94
CA GLN A 233 -0.13 -24.51 -10.82
C GLN A 233 -1.06 -25.65 -11.26
N ALA A 234 -1.76 -25.47 -12.40
CA ALA A 234 -2.54 -26.49 -13.08
C ALA A 234 -1.64 -27.47 -13.88
#